data_a62a135900993e04a1507b44cb9ae007
#
_entry.id   a62a135900993e04a1507b44cb9ae007
#
_cell.length_a   1.000
_cell.length_b   1.000
_cell.length_c   1.000
_cell.angle_alpha   90.00
_cell.angle_beta   90.00
_cell.angle_gamma   90.00
#
_symmetry.space_group_name_H-M   'P 1'
#
loop_
_entity.id
_entity.type
_entity.pdbx_description
1 polymer ?
#
loop_
_entity_poly.entity_id
_entity_poly.type
_entity_poly.pdbx_seq_one_letter_code
_entity_poly.pdbx_strand_id
1 'polypeptide(L)'
;MAVESISNFGPKYSIVIPAYNEYVRLPLTLASVVSCIHTRGWDAEIIVVNDGSTDGTADVVHKFANNTPGVRSIEERLIIDRPIQAAPDERRPVELRLLENPGNRGKGYSVRAGMLAARGEVVLFTDADLSAPIEEAERLFDAIRQGADIAIGSRWLQSDRQTQRQPLYRQFFGRCFNAVTRAVMSLPFADTQCGLKAFSRGAAQTVFQLQTIKHWGFDPEILFIALKHGFWVAEVPVTWAHDERTRMSYLKDGFRMLQELAIIRWNAFRGRYDRPVETAKR
;
A
#
# COMPACT_ATOMS: atom_id res chain seq x y z
N MET A 1 -36.94 21.83 2.59
CA MET A 1 -36.19 21.09 3.61
C MET A 1 -35.47 19.99 2.86
N ALA A 2 -34.18 20.22 2.55
CA ALA A 2 -33.34 19.20 1.94
C ALA A 2 -32.89 18.25 3.06
N VAL A 3 -33.26 16.98 2.95
CA VAL A 3 -32.76 15.91 3.80
C VAL A 3 -31.33 15.67 3.35
N GLU A 4 -30.35 16.19 4.10
CA GLU A 4 -28.95 15.76 3.97
C GLU A 4 -28.92 14.25 4.25
N SER A 5 -28.73 13.48 3.19
CA SER A 5 -28.40 12.07 3.31
C SER A 5 -27.05 11.99 4.01
N ILE A 6 -27.05 11.61 5.28
CA ILE A 6 -25.85 11.17 6.01
C ILE A 6 -25.33 9.96 5.24
N SER A 7 -24.38 10.19 4.35
CA SER A 7 -23.69 9.13 3.65
C SER A 7 -22.86 8.34 4.67
N ASN A 8 -23.29 7.12 4.91
CA ASN A 8 -22.66 6.14 5.80
C ASN A 8 -21.38 5.56 5.12
N PHE A 9 -20.53 6.43 4.56
CA PHE A 9 -19.31 6.07 3.87
C PHE A 9 -18.14 6.22 4.83
N GLY A 10 -17.25 5.20 4.82
CA GLY A 10 -15.96 5.23 5.49
C GLY A 10 -15.10 6.44 5.04
N PRO A 11 -13.85 6.56 5.48
CA PRO A 11 -12.96 7.64 5.07
C PRO A 11 -12.77 7.65 3.55
N LYS A 12 -12.43 8.80 3.00
CA LYS A 12 -12.14 8.91 1.55
C LYS A 12 -10.90 8.11 1.15
N TYR A 13 -9.88 8.12 2.01
CA TYR A 13 -8.61 7.47 1.76
C TYR A 13 -8.28 6.46 2.86
N SER A 14 -7.66 5.33 2.49
CA SER A 14 -6.98 4.42 3.42
C SER A 14 -5.52 4.33 3.03
N ILE A 15 -4.62 4.51 4.00
CA ILE A 15 -3.16 4.43 3.81
C ILE A 15 -2.65 3.20 4.54
N VAL A 16 -2.21 2.18 3.79
CA VAL A 16 -1.73 0.90 4.32
C VAL A 16 -0.20 0.91 4.37
N ILE A 17 0.35 0.59 5.54
CA ILE A 17 1.80 0.56 5.82
C ILE A 17 2.16 -0.83 6.36
N PRO A 18 2.74 -1.73 5.55
CA PRO A 18 3.29 -2.99 6.04
C PRO A 18 4.56 -2.71 6.84
N ALA A 19 4.68 -3.31 8.02
CA ALA A 19 5.81 -3.10 8.93
C ALA A 19 6.35 -4.43 9.47
N TYR A 20 7.67 -4.63 9.41
CA TYR A 20 8.36 -5.75 10.02
C TYR A 20 9.68 -5.30 10.63
N ASN A 21 9.75 -5.28 11.97
CA ASN A 21 10.88 -4.77 12.73
C ASN A 21 11.26 -3.33 12.35
N GLU A 22 10.27 -2.43 12.40
CA GLU A 22 10.37 -1.03 12.01
C GLU A 22 10.33 -0.07 13.22
N TYR A 23 10.70 -0.56 14.42
CA TYR A 23 10.64 0.20 15.68
C TYR A 23 11.24 1.61 15.56
N VAL A 24 12.37 1.73 14.86
CA VAL A 24 13.11 3.01 14.73
C VAL A 24 12.50 3.93 13.67
N ARG A 25 11.99 3.36 12.55
CA ARG A 25 11.52 4.16 11.40
C ARG A 25 10.05 4.52 11.50
N LEU A 26 9.22 3.61 12.00
CA LEU A 26 7.77 3.75 12.01
C LEU A 26 7.26 5.01 12.71
N PRO A 27 7.84 5.50 13.83
CA PRO A 27 7.40 6.76 14.43
C PRO A 27 7.51 7.95 13.49
N LEU A 28 8.61 8.06 12.76
CA LEU A 28 8.84 9.14 11.80
C LEU A 28 7.92 9.02 10.59
N THR A 29 7.70 7.79 10.12
CA THR A 29 6.77 7.48 9.04
C THR A 29 5.35 7.92 9.40
N LEU A 30 4.86 7.52 10.58
CA LEU A 30 3.53 7.90 11.05
C LEU A 30 3.40 9.41 11.23
N ALA A 31 4.41 10.08 11.78
CA ALA A 31 4.41 11.53 11.93
C ALA A 31 4.32 12.24 10.57
N SER A 32 5.08 11.79 9.57
CA SER A 32 5.03 12.35 8.20
C SER A 32 3.66 12.12 7.55
N VAL A 33 3.09 10.92 7.67
CA VAL A 33 1.79 10.59 7.10
C VAL A 33 0.68 11.42 7.76
N VAL A 34 0.64 11.52 9.09
CA VAL A 34 -0.36 12.33 9.82
C VAL A 34 -0.22 13.81 9.47
N SER A 35 1.02 14.33 9.43
CA SER A 35 1.28 15.71 9.02
C SER A 35 0.76 15.99 7.61
N CYS A 36 1.00 15.07 6.66
CA CYS A 36 0.51 15.20 5.29
C CYS A 36 -1.02 15.18 5.24
N ILE A 37 -1.67 14.24 5.96
CA ILE A 37 -3.14 14.16 6.06
C ILE A 37 -3.71 15.50 6.55
N HIS A 38 -3.17 16.06 7.64
CA HIS A 38 -3.64 17.33 8.20
C HIS A 38 -3.39 18.50 7.24
N THR A 39 -2.21 18.58 6.64
CA THR A 39 -1.84 19.68 5.73
C THR A 39 -2.69 19.68 4.47
N ARG A 40 -3.02 18.49 3.94
CA ARG A 40 -3.85 18.32 2.75
C ARG A 40 -5.35 18.29 3.03
N GLY A 41 -5.76 18.23 4.30
CA GLY A 41 -7.16 18.11 4.70
C GLY A 41 -7.79 16.78 4.22
N TRP A 42 -7.02 15.70 4.18
CA TRP A 42 -7.53 14.39 3.74
C TRP A 42 -8.42 13.77 4.82
N ASP A 43 -9.59 13.28 4.43
CA ASP A 43 -10.39 12.35 5.25
C ASP A 43 -9.81 10.95 5.07
N ALA A 44 -8.96 10.51 6.02
CA ALA A 44 -8.15 9.31 5.86
C ALA A 44 -8.04 8.48 7.14
N GLU A 45 -7.92 7.16 6.96
CA GLU A 45 -7.43 6.22 7.96
C GLU A 45 -6.03 5.73 7.62
N ILE A 46 -5.27 5.35 8.64
CA ILE A 46 -3.97 4.70 8.52
C ILE A 46 -4.10 3.27 9.04
N ILE A 47 -3.62 2.30 8.27
CA ILE A 47 -3.61 0.89 8.65
C ILE A 47 -2.16 0.41 8.65
N VAL A 48 -1.59 0.23 9.85
CA VAL A 48 -0.29 -0.44 10.00
C VAL A 48 -0.52 -1.95 10.08
N VAL A 49 0.17 -2.71 9.24
CA VAL A 49 0.12 -4.17 9.28
C VAL A 49 1.45 -4.69 9.81
N ASN A 50 1.46 -5.10 11.06
CA ASN A 50 2.62 -5.69 11.73
C ASN A 50 2.82 -7.15 11.31
N ASP A 51 3.90 -7.44 10.61
CA ASP A 51 4.21 -8.78 10.08
C ASP A 51 4.96 -9.65 11.08
N GLY A 52 4.47 -9.70 12.33
CA GLY A 52 5.08 -10.50 13.39
C GLY A 52 6.45 -9.97 13.84
N SER A 53 6.56 -8.66 14.03
CA SER A 53 7.80 -8.02 14.53
C SER A 53 8.17 -8.49 15.91
N THR A 54 9.48 -8.49 16.19
CA THR A 54 10.07 -8.90 17.49
C THR A 54 10.76 -7.75 18.21
N ASP A 55 10.74 -6.52 17.65
CA ASP A 55 11.46 -5.33 18.13
C ASP A 55 10.58 -4.28 18.82
N GLY A 56 9.33 -4.59 19.13
CA GLY A 56 8.39 -3.63 19.72
C GLY A 56 7.71 -2.70 18.71
N THR A 57 7.72 -3.02 17.42
CA THR A 57 7.05 -2.24 16.37
C THR A 57 5.56 -2.01 16.66
N ALA A 58 4.84 -3.01 17.22
CA ALA A 58 3.43 -2.87 17.60
C ALA A 58 3.25 -1.80 18.70
N ASP A 59 4.12 -1.80 19.72
CA ASP A 59 4.06 -0.82 20.82
C ASP A 59 4.25 0.62 20.31
N VAL A 60 5.03 0.80 19.24
CA VAL A 60 5.20 2.12 18.61
C VAL A 60 3.86 2.67 18.13
N VAL A 61 3.03 1.83 17.48
CA VAL A 61 1.72 2.25 16.95
C VAL A 61 0.81 2.71 18.10
N HIS A 62 0.73 1.92 19.17
CA HIS A 62 -0.10 2.27 20.34
C HIS A 62 0.39 3.55 21.02
N LYS A 63 1.70 3.68 21.25
CA LYS A 63 2.30 4.88 21.85
C LYS A 63 2.08 6.12 20.97
N PHE A 64 2.23 5.97 19.67
CA PHE A 64 2.02 7.07 18.73
C PHE A 64 0.58 7.58 18.77
N ALA A 65 -0.41 6.68 18.71
CA ALA A 65 -1.82 7.05 18.77
C ALA A 65 -2.19 7.75 20.09
N ASN A 66 -1.66 7.25 21.22
CA ASN A 66 -1.97 7.84 22.55
C ASN A 66 -1.30 9.21 22.76
N ASN A 67 -0.18 9.50 22.12
CA ASN A 67 0.61 10.70 22.33
C ASN A 67 0.44 11.76 21.23
N THR A 68 -0.30 11.47 20.17
CA THR A 68 -0.47 12.39 19.04
C THR A 68 -1.86 13.00 19.05
N PRO A 69 -2.01 14.32 19.29
CA PRO A 69 -3.31 14.99 19.22
C PRO A 69 -3.95 14.80 17.84
N GLY A 70 -5.26 14.54 17.81
CA GLY A 70 -6.00 14.34 16.57
C GLY A 70 -5.80 12.96 15.92
N VAL A 71 -5.12 12.04 16.60
CA VAL A 71 -5.02 10.63 16.18
C VAL A 71 -5.79 9.76 17.19
N ARG A 72 -6.57 8.82 16.68
CA ARG A 72 -7.32 7.84 17.49
C ARG A 72 -6.88 6.42 17.12
N SER A 73 -6.50 5.63 18.12
CA SER A 73 -6.31 4.19 17.97
C SER A 73 -7.67 3.48 17.91
N ILE A 74 -7.85 2.62 16.92
CA ILE A 74 -8.97 1.68 16.88
C ILE A 74 -8.38 0.29 17.06
N GLU A 75 -8.59 -0.31 18.23
CA GLU A 75 -8.35 -1.72 18.43
C GLU A 75 -9.54 -2.50 17.83
N GLU A 76 -9.28 -3.36 16.85
CA GLU A 76 -10.29 -4.33 16.40
C GLU A 76 -10.44 -5.45 17.42
N ARG A 77 -10.95 -5.10 18.61
CA ARG A 77 -11.67 -6.04 19.45
C ARG A 77 -13.16 -5.82 19.20
N LEU A 78 -13.85 -6.88 18.79
CA LEU A 78 -15.31 -6.95 18.73
C LEU A 78 -15.93 -6.24 19.94
N ILE A 79 -16.31 -4.97 19.82
CA ILE A 79 -17.05 -4.23 20.80
C ILE A 79 -18.31 -3.70 20.12
N ILE A 80 -19.37 -4.38 20.47
CA ILE A 80 -20.77 -3.99 20.29
C ILE A 80 -21.02 -2.64 20.97
N ASP A 81 -21.57 -1.70 20.20
CA ASP A 81 -22.31 -0.51 20.61
C ASP A 81 -21.77 0.36 21.78
N ARG A 82 -21.08 1.45 21.44
CA ARG A 82 -21.26 2.74 22.15
C ARG A 82 -21.21 3.89 21.16
N PRO A 83 -22.21 4.78 21.14
CA PRO A 83 -22.13 6.03 20.41
C PRO A 83 -21.06 6.92 21.02
N ILE A 84 -20.07 7.30 20.23
CA ILE A 84 -18.96 8.12 20.66
C ILE A 84 -19.38 9.58 20.52
N GLN A 85 -19.43 10.31 21.65
CA GLN A 85 -19.58 11.76 21.65
C GLN A 85 -18.31 12.38 21.06
N ALA A 86 -18.45 13.04 19.92
CA ALA A 86 -17.38 13.80 19.28
C ALA A 86 -17.06 15.05 20.12
N ALA A 87 -15.79 15.24 20.49
CA ALA A 87 -15.29 16.51 20.99
C ALA A 87 -15.28 17.56 19.86
N PRO A 88 -15.47 18.86 20.16
CA PRO A 88 -15.64 19.90 19.15
C PRO A 88 -14.30 20.40 18.60
N ASP A 89 -13.57 19.57 17.88
CA ASP A 89 -12.51 20.01 16.96
C ASP A 89 -13.03 19.70 15.56
N GLU A 90 -13.12 20.71 14.70
CA GLU A 90 -13.78 20.66 13.38
C GLU A 90 -13.11 19.72 12.37
N ARG A 91 -11.99 19.10 12.73
CA ARG A 91 -11.31 18.09 11.92
C ARG A 91 -11.59 16.69 12.46
N ARG A 92 -12.07 15.79 11.60
CA ARG A 92 -12.20 14.37 11.97
C ARG A 92 -10.83 13.84 12.42
N PRO A 93 -10.75 13.14 13.56
CA PRO A 93 -9.50 12.55 14.00
C PRO A 93 -9.03 11.50 12.97
N VAL A 94 -7.72 11.45 12.74
CA VAL A 94 -7.11 10.39 11.92
C VAL A 94 -7.23 9.07 12.66
N GLU A 95 -7.91 8.11 12.06
CA GLU A 95 -8.01 6.76 12.62
C GLU A 95 -6.72 5.99 12.32
N LEU A 96 -6.06 5.49 13.36
CA LEU A 96 -4.87 4.64 13.26
C LEU A 96 -5.22 3.23 13.73
N ARG A 97 -5.17 2.27 12.80
CA ARG A 97 -5.47 0.86 13.05
C ARG A 97 -4.21 0.02 12.97
N LEU A 98 -4.07 -0.91 13.91
CA LEU A 98 -3.00 -1.92 13.89
C LEU A 98 -3.62 -3.28 13.56
N LEU A 99 -3.11 -3.92 12.49
CA LEU A 99 -3.39 -5.32 12.17
C LEU A 99 -2.15 -6.15 12.46
N GLU A 100 -2.32 -7.27 13.14
CA GLU A 100 -1.21 -8.15 13.49
C GLU A 100 -1.31 -9.49 12.75
N ASN A 101 -0.26 -9.83 12.01
CA ASN A 101 -0.15 -11.13 11.37
C ASN A 101 0.33 -12.19 12.40
N PRO A 102 -0.11 -13.43 12.28
CA PRO A 102 0.38 -14.52 13.13
C PRO A 102 1.82 -14.91 12.68
N GLY A 103 2.81 -14.14 13.14
CA GLY A 103 4.21 -14.25 12.76
C GLY A 103 4.53 -13.66 11.38
N ASN A 104 5.79 -13.71 10.96
CA ASN A 104 6.23 -13.17 9.67
C ASN A 104 5.65 -13.98 8.50
N ARG A 105 4.79 -13.36 7.73
CA ARG A 105 4.11 -13.93 6.55
C ARG A 105 4.63 -13.38 5.22
N GLY A 106 5.37 -12.28 5.27
CA GLY A 106 5.97 -11.60 4.13
C GLY A 106 5.20 -10.36 3.70
N LYS A 107 5.91 -9.45 3.00
CA LYS A 107 5.41 -8.12 2.61
C LYS A 107 4.10 -8.20 1.81
N GLY A 108 4.03 -9.07 0.80
CA GLY A 108 2.83 -9.23 -0.03
C GLY A 108 1.62 -9.70 0.78
N TYR A 109 1.82 -10.56 1.78
CA TYR A 109 0.75 -10.98 2.69
C TYR A 109 0.24 -9.80 3.52
N SER A 110 1.15 -9.00 4.07
CA SER A 110 0.82 -7.84 4.91
C SER A 110 0.10 -6.75 4.11
N VAL A 111 0.60 -6.44 2.90
CA VAL A 111 -0.09 -5.51 1.99
C VAL A 111 -1.50 -6.01 1.69
N ARG A 112 -1.65 -7.30 1.30
CA ARG A 112 -2.95 -7.90 1.03
C ARG A 112 -3.91 -7.75 2.21
N ALA A 113 -3.47 -8.07 3.42
CA ALA A 113 -4.29 -7.97 4.62
C ALA A 113 -4.80 -6.55 4.85
N GLY A 114 -3.91 -5.55 4.77
CA GLY A 114 -4.26 -4.14 4.94
C GLY A 114 -5.18 -3.62 3.83
N MET A 115 -4.89 -3.96 2.57
CA MET A 115 -5.70 -3.52 1.42
C MET A 115 -7.13 -4.08 1.46
N LEU A 116 -7.32 -5.32 1.96
CA LEU A 116 -8.64 -5.92 2.12
C LEU A 116 -9.40 -5.39 3.35
N ALA A 117 -8.69 -4.98 4.41
CA ALA A 117 -9.26 -4.39 5.61
C ALA A 117 -9.60 -2.90 5.47
N ALA A 118 -9.13 -2.25 4.40
CA ALA A 118 -9.31 -0.84 4.13
C ALA A 118 -10.77 -0.48 3.86
N ARG A 119 -11.19 0.70 4.37
CA ARG A 119 -12.57 1.21 4.26
C ARG A 119 -12.68 2.41 3.32
N GLY A 120 -11.56 2.98 2.87
CA GLY A 120 -11.51 4.14 2.00
C GLY A 120 -12.06 3.89 0.60
N GLU A 121 -12.54 4.94 -0.06
CA GLU A 121 -12.92 4.91 -1.48
C GLU A 121 -11.70 4.68 -2.36
N VAL A 122 -10.55 5.23 -1.95
CA VAL A 122 -9.24 5.02 -2.54
C VAL A 122 -8.32 4.42 -1.49
N VAL A 123 -7.67 3.32 -1.83
CA VAL A 123 -6.77 2.59 -0.92
C VAL A 123 -5.35 2.66 -1.48
N LEU A 124 -4.45 3.22 -0.69
CA LEU A 124 -3.03 3.35 -1.03
C LEU A 124 -2.20 2.44 -0.12
N PHE A 125 -1.20 1.77 -0.64
CA PHE A 125 -0.13 1.26 0.21
C PHE A 125 1.18 2.01 -0.05
N THR A 126 1.98 2.14 1.01
CA THR A 126 3.31 2.72 0.97
C THR A 126 4.27 1.95 1.86
N ASP A 127 5.56 1.99 1.54
CA ASP A 127 6.59 1.36 2.36
C ASP A 127 6.83 2.16 3.66
N ALA A 128 7.19 1.45 4.75
CA ALA A 128 7.45 2.06 6.05
C ALA A 128 8.67 2.98 6.07
N ASP A 129 9.52 2.98 5.04
CA ASP A 129 10.68 3.86 4.90
C ASP A 129 10.39 5.16 4.16
N LEU A 130 9.18 5.30 3.57
CA LEU A 130 8.78 6.42 2.72
C LEU A 130 9.83 6.78 1.66
N SER A 131 10.47 5.78 1.05
CA SER A 131 11.40 6.00 -0.07
C SER A 131 10.75 6.83 -1.18
N ALA A 132 9.44 6.68 -1.42
CA ALA A 132 8.59 7.67 -2.08
C ALA A 132 7.89 8.48 -0.99
N PRO A 133 8.14 9.81 -0.89
CA PRO A 133 7.47 10.67 0.10
C PRO A 133 5.95 10.56 0.01
N ILE A 134 5.27 10.61 1.17
CA ILE A 134 3.80 10.46 1.21
C ILE A 134 3.07 11.57 0.44
N GLU A 135 3.68 12.71 0.26
CA GLU A 135 3.16 13.84 -0.51
C GLU A 135 2.93 13.47 -2.00
N GLU A 136 3.68 12.51 -2.52
CA GLU A 136 3.50 12.00 -3.88
C GLU A 136 2.19 11.21 -4.05
N ALA A 137 1.56 10.79 -2.95
CA ALA A 137 0.24 10.13 -2.99
C ALA A 137 -0.82 11.02 -3.64
N GLU A 138 -0.72 12.36 -3.51
CA GLU A 138 -1.66 13.30 -4.15
C GLU A 138 -1.74 13.07 -5.66
N ARG A 139 -0.59 12.86 -6.32
CA ARG A 139 -0.53 12.60 -7.77
C ARG A 139 -1.22 11.30 -8.16
N LEU A 140 -1.09 10.27 -7.30
CA LEU A 140 -1.76 9.00 -7.52
C LEU A 140 -3.28 9.14 -7.31
N PHE A 141 -3.68 9.89 -6.28
CA PHE A 141 -5.09 10.20 -6.05
C PHE A 141 -5.69 11.03 -7.20
N ASP A 142 -4.92 11.96 -7.78
CA ASP A 142 -5.33 12.70 -8.98
C ASP A 142 -5.58 11.77 -10.16
N ALA A 143 -4.70 10.80 -10.41
CA ALA A 143 -4.89 9.83 -11.47
C ALA A 143 -6.16 9.00 -11.27
N ILE A 144 -6.45 8.58 -10.02
CA ILE A 144 -7.72 7.89 -9.68
C ILE A 144 -8.92 8.83 -9.89
N ARG A 145 -8.84 10.10 -9.47
CA ARG A 145 -9.91 11.11 -9.71
C ARG A 145 -10.16 11.35 -11.20
N GLN A 146 -9.14 11.20 -12.04
CA GLN A 146 -9.23 11.29 -13.50
C GLN A 146 -9.77 10.01 -14.17
N GLY A 147 -10.11 9.01 -13.39
CA GLY A 147 -10.80 7.79 -13.85
C GLY A 147 -9.93 6.55 -13.92
N ALA A 148 -8.64 6.60 -13.56
CA ALA A 148 -7.85 5.39 -13.43
C ALA A 148 -8.38 4.51 -12.29
N ASP A 149 -8.40 3.19 -12.49
CA ASP A 149 -8.75 2.24 -11.44
C ASP A 149 -7.59 2.04 -10.45
N ILE A 150 -6.37 2.12 -10.97
CA ILE A 150 -5.12 1.91 -10.23
C ILE A 150 -4.12 2.98 -10.68
N ALA A 151 -3.39 3.56 -9.74
CA ALA A 151 -2.26 4.45 -10.02
C ALA A 151 -1.00 3.89 -9.36
N ILE A 152 0.09 3.76 -10.11
CA ILE A 152 1.37 3.26 -9.60
C ILE A 152 2.43 4.34 -9.71
N GLY A 153 3.23 4.52 -8.65
CA GLY A 153 4.40 5.37 -8.70
C GLY A 153 5.47 4.79 -9.60
N SER A 154 6.21 5.63 -10.30
CA SER A 154 7.33 5.22 -11.15
C SER A 154 8.56 6.07 -10.90
N ARG A 155 9.68 5.38 -10.64
CA ARG A 155 11.02 5.96 -10.45
C ARG A 155 11.70 6.25 -11.78
N TRP A 156 11.20 5.65 -12.88
CA TRP A 156 11.88 5.60 -14.16
C TRP A 156 11.31 6.55 -15.21
N LEU A 157 10.09 7.04 -15.06
CA LEU A 157 9.46 7.97 -16.01
C LEU A 157 10.13 9.35 -16.03
N GLN A 158 10.63 9.81 -14.88
CA GLN A 158 11.39 11.08 -14.75
C GLN A 158 12.58 10.84 -13.82
N SER A 159 13.72 10.49 -14.39
CA SER A 159 14.93 10.14 -13.63
C SER A 159 15.58 11.33 -12.89
N ASP A 160 15.23 12.56 -13.22
CA ASP A 160 15.61 13.80 -12.54
C ASP A 160 14.98 13.97 -11.16
N ARG A 161 13.90 13.24 -10.87
CA ARG A 161 13.23 13.23 -9.56
C ARG A 161 13.85 12.28 -8.54
N GLN A 162 14.92 11.58 -8.87
CA GLN A 162 15.66 10.78 -7.91
C GLN A 162 16.63 11.67 -7.10
N THR A 163 16.28 11.95 -5.85
CA THR A 163 17.06 12.84 -4.98
C THR A 163 18.30 12.17 -4.41
N GLN A 164 18.24 10.86 -4.14
CA GLN A 164 19.38 10.03 -3.73
C GLN A 164 19.50 8.83 -4.65
N ARG A 165 20.61 8.74 -5.39
CA ARG A 165 20.86 7.65 -6.34
C ARG A 165 21.39 6.42 -5.63
N GLN A 166 20.88 5.27 -6.00
CA GLN A 166 21.47 3.98 -5.61
C GLN A 166 22.87 3.81 -6.23
N PRO A 167 23.76 2.99 -5.61
CA PRO A 167 24.98 2.54 -6.25
C PRO A 167 24.70 1.94 -7.65
N LEU A 168 25.58 2.20 -8.62
CA LEU A 168 25.37 1.86 -10.04
C LEU A 168 25.04 0.38 -10.26
N TYR A 169 25.71 -0.52 -9.51
CA TYR A 169 25.43 -1.97 -9.62
C TYR A 169 24.00 -2.32 -9.17
N ARG A 170 23.47 -1.65 -8.15
CA ARG A 170 22.09 -1.84 -7.67
C ARG A 170 21.08 -1.35 -8.70
N GLN A 171 21.36 -0.20 -9.32
CA GLN A 171 20.52 0.31 -10.40
C GLN A 171 20.51 -0.65 -11.59
N PHE A 172 21.69 -1.19 -11.97
CA PHE A 172 21.80 -2.16 -13.07
C PHE A 172 21.00 -3.43 -12.79
N PHE A 173 21.23 -4.08 -11.65
CA PHE A 173 20.47 -5.29 -11.28
C PHE A 173 18.98 -5.03 -11.15
N GLY A 174 18.57 -3.91 -10.57
CA GLY A 174 17.16 -3.52 -10.48
C GLY A 174 16.50 -3.32 -11.86
N ARG A 175 17.21 -2.68 -12.80
CA ARG A 175 16.72 -2.51 -14.19
C ARG A 175 16.65 -3.83 -14.93
N CYS A 176 17.66 -4.68 -14.82
CA CYS A 176 17.65 -6.02 -15.44
C CYS A 176 16.48 -6.85 -14.89
N PHE A 177 16.29 -6.86 -13.58
CA PHE A 177 15.20 -7.59 -12.95
C PHE A 177 13.83 -7.05 -13.41
N ASN A 178 13.66 -5.74 -13.43
CA ASN A 178 12.41 -5.12 -13.92
C ASN A 178 12.17 -5.44 -15.40
N ALA A 179 13.21 -5.46 -16.24
CA ALA A 179 13.08 -5.86 -17.65
C ALA A 179 12.64 -7.32 -17.79
N VAL A 180 13.25 -8.25 -17.03
CA VAL A 180 12.83 -9.66 -16.98
C VAL A 180 11.38 -9.79 -16.51
N THR A 181 11.02 -9.12 -15.44
CA THR A 181 9.64 -9.10 -14.89
C THR A 181 8.64 -8.64 -15.96
N ARG A 182 8.93 -7.51 -16.63
CA ARG A 182 8.08 -6.97 -17.70
C ARG A 182 7.91 -7.96 -18.86
N ALA A 183 9.02 -8.56 -19.29
CA ALA A 183 8.99 -9.54 -20.39
C ALA A 183 8.20 -10.80 -20.00
N VAL A 184 8.51 -11.40 -18.84
CA VAL A 184 7.84 -12.61 -18.35
C VAL A 184 6.37 -12.40 -18.11
N MET A 185 5.99 -11.25 -17.52
CA MET A 185 4.61 -10.95 -17.14
C MET A 185 3.82 -10.17 -18.20
N SER A 186 4.48 -9.75 -19.30
CA SER A 186 3.89 -8.91 -20.36
C SER A 186 3.31 -7.60 -19.81
N LEU A 187 4.05 -6.95 -18.89
CA LEU A 187 3.63 -5.70 -18.26
C LEU A 187 4.14 -4.49 -19.05
N PRO A 188 3.27 -3.53 -19.42
CA PRO A 188 3.66 -2.35 -20.21
C PRO A 188 4.29 -1.23 -19.40
N PHE A 189 4.43 -1.39 -18.06
CA PHE A 189 4.87 -0.34 -17.15
C PHE A 189 6.40 -0.22 -17.10
N ALA A 190 6.90 1.00 -16.96
CA ALA A 190 8.33 1.25 -16.81
C ALA A 190 8.84 0.77 -15.43
N ASP A 191 8.04 0.96 -14.37
CA ASP A 191 8.38 0.55 -13.00
C ASP A 191 7.28 -0.32 -12.40
N THR A 192 7.55 -1.60 -12.23
CA THR A 192 6.58 -2.55 -11.65
C THR A 192 6.66 -2.65 -10.13
N GLN A 193 7.73 -2.13 -9.51
CA GLN A 193 8.10 -2.42 -8.12
C GLN A 193 8.18 -1.19 -7.22
N CYS A 194 7.70 -0.02 -7.66
CA CYS A 194 7.61 1.13 -6.77
C CYS A 194 6.66 0.83 -5.62
N GLY A 195 7.10 1.06 -4.38
CA GLY A 195 6.34 0.77 -3.15
C GLY A 195 5.19 1.75 -2.87
N LEU A 196 4.84 2.65 -3.80
CA LEU A 196 3.71 3.57 -3.67
C LEU A 196 2.69 3.27 -4.77
N LYS A 197 1.53 2.73 -4.39
CA LYS A 197 0.45 2.38 -5.32
C LYS A 197 -0.92 2.66 -4.71
N ALA A 198 -1.81 3.27 -5.49
CA ALA A 198 -3.19 3.58 -5.12
C ALA A 198 -4.18 2.81 -5.99
N PHE A 199 -5.29 2.43 -5.40
CA PHE A 199 -6.34 1.64 -6.02
C PHE A 199 -7.71 2.26 -5.71
N SER A 200 -8.63 2.27 -6.65
CA SER A 200 -10.04 2.40 -6.32
C SER A 200 -10.46 1.22 -5.42
N ARG A 201 -11.46 1.40 -4.57
CA ARG A 201 -11.94 0.33 -3.67
C ARG A 201 -12.29 -0.95 -4.44
N GLY A 202 -12.96 -0.84 -5.58
CA GLY A 202 -13.34 -1.98 -6.41
C GLY A 202 -12.12 -2.73 -6.96
N ALA A 203 -11.14 -1.99 -7.47
CA ALA A 203 -9.88 -2.57 -7.93
C ALA A 203 -9.10 -3.24 -6.80
N ALA A 204 -8.99 -2.59 -5.62
CA ALA A 204 -8.33 -3.16 -4.45
C ALA A 204 -8.98 -4.49 -4.04
N GLN A 205 -10.30 -4.52 -3.88
CA GLN A 205 -11.01 -5.74 -3.50
C GLN A 205 -10.78 -6.87 -4.52
N THR A 206 -10.92 -6.59 -5.81
CA THR A 206 -10.72 -7.60 -6.86
C THR A 206 -9.29 -8.13 -6.87
N VAL A 207 -8.31 -7.23 -6.96
CA VAL A 207 -6.91 -7.59 -7.13
C VAL A 207 -6.37 -8.34 -5.91
N PHE A 208 -6.61 -7.82 -4.70
CA PHE A 208 -6.06 -8.40 -3.48
C PHE A 208 -6.80 -9.65 -3.01
N GLN A 209 -8.06 -9.89 -3.38
CA GLN A 209 -8.71 -11.19 -3.19
C GLN A 209 -8.05 -12.29 -4.01
N LEU A 210 -7.61 -11.99 -5.22
CA LEU A 210 -6.99 -12.93 -6.15
C LEU A 210 -5.48 -13.12 -5.92
N GLN A 211 -4.81 -12.16 -5.26
CA GLN A 211 -3.38 -12.22 -4.96
C GLN A 211 -3.00 -13.47 -4.18
N THR A 212 -1.93 -14.14 -4.59
CA THR A 212 -1.43 -15.39 -3.99
C THR A 212 -0.02 -15.28 -3.45
N ILE A 213 0.81 -14.42 -4.02
CA ILE A 213 2.22 -14.26 -3.65
C ILE A 213 2.32 -13.49 -2.33
N LYS A 214 3.08 -14.06 -1.39
CA LYS A 214 3.19 -13.51 -0.02
C LYS A 214 4.41 -12.62 0.19
N HIS A 215 5.43 -12.74 -0.66
CA HIS A 215 6.71 -12.04 -0.49
C HIS A 215 6.87 -10.93 -1.53
N TRP A 216 8.10 -10.69 -2.01
CA TRP A 216 8.46 -9.55 -2.84
C TRP A 216 7.91 -9.57 -4.27
N GLY A 217 7.59 -10.75 -4.81
CA GLY A 217 7.02 -10.89 -6.16
C GLY A 217 5.53 -10.53 -6.26
N PHE A 218 4.90 -10.04 -5.20
CA PHE A 218 3.48 -9.65 -5.22
C PHE A 218 3.22 -8.43 -6.14
N ASP A 219 4.18 -7.49 -6.24
CA ASP A 219 4.02 -6.30 -7.07
C ASP A 219 3.71 -6.61 -8.54
N PRO A 220 4.49 -7.45 -9.26
CA PRO A 220 4.11 -7.85 -10.61
C PRO A 220 2.83 -8.69 -10.66
N GLU A 221 2.51 -9.49 -9.62
CA GLU A 221 1.27 -10.26 -9.59
C GLU A 221 0.04 -9.35 -9.58
N ILE A 222 0.00 -8.34 -8.71
CA ILE A 222 -1.16 -7.44 -8.61
C ILE A 222 -1.37 -6.65 -9.91
N LEU A 223 -0.29 -6.26 -10.60
CA LEU A 223 -0.38 -5.59 -11.90
C LEU A 223 -0.87 -6.53 -13.00
N PHE A 224 -0.40 -7.79 -13.00
CA PHE A 224 -0.87 -8.80 -13.91
C PHE A 224 -2.37 -9.09 -13.73
N ILE A 225 -2.82 -9.27 -12.48
CA ILE A 225 -4.24 -9.45 -12.15
C ILE A 225 -5.05 -8.24 -12.63
N ALA A 226 -4.57 -7.03 -12.37
CA ALA A 226 -5.23 -5.80 -12.78
C ALA A 226 -5.47 -5.73 -14.29
N LEU A 227 -4.43 -5.97 -15.10
CA LEU A 227 -4.55 -5.98 -16.56
C LEU A 227 -5.47 -7.10 -17.06
N LYS A 228 -5.39 -8.30 -16.44
CA LYS A 228 -6.25 -9.42 -16.79
C LYS A 228 -7.74 -9.13 -16.56
N HIS A 229 -8.06 -8.32 -15.55
CA HIS A 229 -9.42 -7.89 -15.25
C HIS A 229 -9.85 -6.60 -15.97
N GLY A 230 -9.00 -6.07 -16.86
CA GLY A 230 -9.33 -4.91 -17.68
C GLY A 230 -9.29 -3.58 -16.92
N PHE A 231 -8.66 -3.52 -15.76
CA PHE A 231 -8.49 -2.26 -15.02
C PHE A 231 -7.53 -1.32 -15.75
N TRP A 232 -7.88 -0.05 -15.77
CA TRP A 232 -7.00 1.00 -16.26
C TRP A 232 -5.96 1.36 -15.20
N VAL A 233 -4.69 1.09 -15.50
CA VAL A 233 -3.55 1.37 -14.62
C VAL A 233 -2.79 2.57 -15.16
N ALA A 234 -2.75 3.65 -14.39
CA ALA A 234 -1.94 4.85 -14.68
C ALA A 234 -0.56 4.75 -14.02
N GLU A 235 0.51 4.99 -14.77
CA GLU A 235 1.87 5.07 -14.24
C GLU A 235 2.25 6.55 -14.05
N VAL A 236 2.57 6.94 -12.80
CA VAL A 236 2.76 8.32 -12.36
C VAL A 236 4.21 8.54 -11.92
N PRO A 237 4.94 9.53 -12.47
CA PRO A 237 6.30 9.81 -12.02
C PRO A 237 6.29 10.36 -10.60
N VAL A 238 7.11 9.76 -9.71
CA VAL A 238 7.22 10.14 -8.30
C VAL A 238 8.66 10.46 -7.93
N THR A 239 8.83 11.35 -6.97
CA THR A 239 10.11 11.58 -6.29
C THR A 239 10.47 10.34 -5.49
N TRP A 240 11.73 9.93 -5.52
CA TRP A 240 12.19 8.76 -4.82
C TRP A 240 13.58 8.98 -4.23
N ALA A 241 13.77 8.55 -2.98
CA ALA A 241 15.05 8.58 -2.29
C ALA A 241 15.44 7.17 -1.83
N HIS A 242 16.69 6.80 -2.01
CA HIS A 242 17.19 5.51 -1.53
C HIS A 242 17.38 5.53 -0.01
N ASP A 243 16.80 4.56 0.72
CA ASP A 243 17.16 4.29 2.12
C ASP A 243 18.26 3.20 2.15
N GLU A 244 19.42 3.55 2.74
CA GLU A 244 20.59 2.65 2.85
C GLU A 244 20.31 1.43 3.75
N ARG A 245 19.32 1.52 4.63
CA ARG A 245 18.93 0.48 5.61
C ARG A 245 18.06 -0.62 5.00
N THR A 246 18.14 -0.82 3.67
CA THR A 246 17.36 -1.87 2.99
C THR A 246 17.74 -3.27 3.48
N ARG A 247 16.73 -4.10 3.75
CA ARG A 247 16.91 -5.49 4.23
C ARG A 247 16.91 -6.53 3.10
N MET A 248 16.77 -6.09 1.87
CA MET A 248 16.66 -6.97 0.71
C MET A 248 18.05 -7.57 0.34
N SER A 249 18.12 -8.89 0.28
CA SER A 249 19.28 -9.62 -0.25
C SER A 249 19.11 -9.87 -1.75
N TYR A 250 19.92 -9.19 -2.58
CA TYR A 250 19.76 -9.22 -4.04
C TYR A 250 19.82 -10.63 -4.64
N LEU A 251 20.73 -11.49 -4.15
CA LEU A 251 20.87 -12.84 -4.68
C LEU A 251 19.74 -13.77 -4.22
N LYS A 252 19.48 -13.79 -2.90
CA LYS A 252 18.50 -14.70 -2.31
C LYS A 252 17.07 -14.29 -2.69
N ASP A 253 16.75 -13.00 -2.51
CA ASP A 253 15.42 -12.49 -2.78
C ASP A 253 15.17 -12.40 -4.29
N GLY A 254 16.20 -12.05 -5.09
CA GLY A 254 16.10 -12.04 -6.56
C GLY A 254 15.78 -13.42 -7.13
N PHE A 255 16.46 -14.48 -6.66
CA PHE A 255 16.14 -15.85 -7.10
C PHE A 255 14.72 -16.26 -6.70
N ARG A 256 14.31 -15.95 -5.48
CA ARG A 256 12.95 -16.20 -5.01
C ARG A 256 11.90 -15.47 -5.86
N MET A 257 12.15 -14.21 -6.19
CA MET A 257 11.25 -13.44 -7.04
C MET A 257 11.10 -14.04 -8.44
N LEU A 258 12.20 -14.58 -9.03
CA LEU A 258 12.10 -15.31 -10.32
C LEU A 258 11.22 -16.55 -10.20
N GLN A 259 11.35 -17.32 -9.11
CA GLN A 259 10.46 -18.45 -8.84
C GLN A 259 9.00 -17.99 -8.69
N GLU A 260 8.77 -16.87 -8.00
CA GLU A 260 7.43 -16.29 -7.82
C GLU A 260 6.82 -15.87 -9.17
N LEU A 261 7.61 -15.30 -10.11
CA LEU A 261 7.13 -15.02 -11.48
C LEU A 261 6.66 -16.30 -12.22
N ALA A 262 7.40 -17.39 -12.08
CA ALA A 262 6.99 -18.67 -12.64
C ALA A 262 5.69 -19.19 -12.01
N ILE A 263 5.53 -19.05 -10.68
CA ILE A 263 4.30 -19.40 -9.96
C ILE A 263 3.13 -18.56 -10.46
N ILE A 264 3.31 -17.25 -10.66
CA ILE A 264 2.25 -16.38 -11.18
C ILE A 264 1.80 -16.84 -12.56
N ARG A 265 2.73 -17.12 -13.48
CA ARG A 265 2.39 -17.64 -14.82
C ARG A 265 1.66 -18.97 -14.76
N TRP A 266 2.10 -19.88 -13.88
CA TRP A 266 1.44 -21.15 -13.64
C TRP A 266 0.03 -20.99 -13.09
N ASN A 267 -0.15 -20.12 -12.10
CA ASN A 267 -1.47 -19.79 -11.55
C ASN A 267 -2.39 -19.19 -12.64
N ALA A 268 -1.86 -18.32 -13.49
CA ALA A 268 -2.59 -17.75 -14.61
C ALA A 268 -3.03 -18.82 -15.61
N PHE A 269 -2.13 -19.74 -15.98
CA PHE A 269 -2.43 -20.87 -16.87
C PHE A 269 -3.53 -21.78 -16.29
N ARG A 270 -3.55 -21.97 -14.97
CA ARG A 270 -4.58 -22.76 -14.27
C ARG A 270 -5.90 -22.00 -14.03
N GLY A 271 -6.07 -20.81 -14.56
CA GLY A 271 -7.28 -20.01 -14.40
C GLY A 271 -7.52 -19.52 -12.97
N ARG A 272 -6.49 -19.49 -12.11
CA ARG A 272 -6.65 -19.09 -10.71
C ARG A 272 -7.08 -17.64 -10.55
N TYR A 273 -6.70 -16.79 -11.50
CA TYR A 273 -7.05 -15.38 -11.54
C TYR A 273 -8.32 -15.07 -12.36
N ASP A 274 -9.03 -16.10 -12.85
CA ASP A 274 -10.26 -15.95 -13.66
C ASP A 274 -11.54 -16.01 -12.81
N ARG A 275 -11.42 -16.25 -11.52
CA ARG A 275 -12.58 -16.39 -10.65
C ARG A 275 -13.32 -15.06 -10.55
N PRO A 276 -14.67 -15.06 -10.73
CA PRO A 276 -15.44 -13.89 -10.40
C PRO A 276 -15.26 -13.58 -8.92
N VAL A 277 -14.85 -12.36 -8.63
CA VAL A 277 -14.83 -11.86 -7.26
C VAL A 277 -16.27 -11.63 -6.87
N GLU A 278 -16.75 -12.26 -5.79
CA GLU A 278 -18.03 -11.90 -5.20
C GLU A 278 -17.94 -10.44 -4.75
N THR A 279 -18.38 -9.53 -5.62
CA THR A 279 -18.58 -8.15 -5.20
C THR A 279 -19.68 -8.17 -4.14
N ALA A 280 -19.34 -7.77 -2.92
CA ALA A 280 -20.32 -7.53 -1.90
C ALA A 280 -21.40 -6.63 -2.53
N LYS A 281 -22.62 -7.16 -2.66
CA LYS A 281 -23.75 -6.43 -3.22
C LYS A 281 -23.85 -5.11 -2.48
N ARG A 282 -23.87 -4.03 -3.24
CA ARG A 282 -24.06 -2.65 -2.81
C ARG A 282 -25.31 -2.47 -1.96
#